data_b3553fc6bbe1cfe7add9bc13946af265
#
_entry.id   b3553fc6bbe1cfe7add9bc13946af265
#
_cell.length_a   1.000
_cell.length_b   1.000
_cell.length_c   1.000
_cell.angle_alpha   90.00
_cell.angle_beta   90.00
_cell.angle_gamma   90.00
#
_symmetry.space_group_name_H-M   'P 1'
#
loop_
_entity.id
_entity.type
_entity.pdbx_description
1 polymer ?
#
loop_
_entity_poly.entity_id
_entity_poly.type
_entity_poly.pdbx_seq_one_letter_code
_entity_poly.pdbx_strand_id
1 'polypeptide(L)'
;VFHAFLNACRHRSVKVAQEERGTKNIFTCPFHHWSYANTGNLLTIPNNDHFGDVDKSCMGLVKLPAVEKSGLLWVHPNPQASLDVDELLGPLAEEFPSFGMHTQVSVGQTTIEKNLNWKFANDTFGETYHFGKLHKDTLGRLYYGNNLHFEEFGRHHRFVTANRGIDAMRTLPESEWDIGKCTFVLYHLFPNVQLITSKASTTLIRIYPSKENPGQSVTRISFYYAPEIAEEADDL
;
A
#
# COMPACT_ATOMS: atom_id res chain seq x y z
N VAL A 1 15.16 9.49 6.29
CA VAL A 1 14.16 9.25 7.35
C VAL A 1 12.82 9.72 6.84
N PHE A 2 11.78 8.85 6.89
CA PHE A 2 10.42 9.19 6.51
C PHE A 2 9.68 9.82 7.69
N HIS A 3 8.85 10.81 7.40
CA HIS A 3 7.97 11.44 8.37
C HIS A 3 6.55 11.44 7.83
N ALA A 4 5.58 11.15 8.67
CA ALA A 4 4.16 11.29 8.37
C ALA A 4 3.53 12.33 9.29
N PHE A 5 2.63 13.14 8.71
CA PHE A 5 1.92 14.18 9.45
C PHE A 5 0.44 14.18 9.06
N LEU A 6 -0.41 14.59 9.98
CA LEU A 6 -1.75 15.01 9.59
C LEU A 6 -1.62 16.25 8.69
N ASN A 7 -2.16 16.18 7.49
CA ASN A 7 -2.15 17.27 6.54
C ASN A 7 -3.21 18.34 6.92
N ALA A 8 -3.02 18.94 8.10
CA ALA A 8 -3.93 19.90 8.70
C ALA A 8 -3.15 20.99 9.44
N CYS A 9 -3.36 22.24 9.02
CA CYS A 9 -2.76 23.40 9.67
C CYS A 9 -3.18 23.48 11.13
N ARG A 10 -2.23 23.77 12.03
CA ARG A 10 -2.48 23.87 13.48
C ARG A 10 -3.36 25.06 13.87
N HIS A 11 -3.55 26.03 12.97
CA HIS A 11 -4.44 27.17 13.21
C HIS A 11 -5.92 26.82 13.03
N ARG A 12 -6.34 26.43 11.82
CA ARG A 12 -7.75 26.18 11.46
C ARG A 12 -7.95 24.91 10.64
N SER A 13 -7.06 23.95 10.75
CA SER A 13 -7.14 22.60 10.17
C SER A 13 -7.27 22.55 8.63
N VAL A 14 -6.94 23.65 7.95
CA VAL A 14 -6.92 23.65 6.48
C VAL A 14 -5.78 22.76 5.97
N LYS A 15 -6.02 22.03 4.90
CA LYS A 15 -5.02 21.18 4.23
C LYS A 15 -3.80 22.02 3.83
N VAL A 16 -2.61 21.65 4.28
CA VAL A 16 -1.37 22.39 4.06
C VAL A 16 -0.72 22.01 2.74
N ALA A 17 -0.49 20.72 2.50
CA ALA A 17 -0.03 20.20 1.21
C ALA A 17 -1.24 19.98 0.30
N GLN A 18 -1.33 20.73 -0.78
CA GLN A 18 -2.47 20.72 -1.70
C GLN A 18 -2.30 19.66 -2.79
N GLU A 19 -1.07 19.51 -3.27
CA GLU A 19 -0.70 18.57 -4.33
C GLU A 19 -0.53 17.16 -3.79
N GLU A 20 -0.79 16.17 -4.62
CA GLU A 20 -0.58 14.76 -4.26
C GLU A 20 0.90 14.39 -4.17
N ARG A 21 1.74 15.03 -4.98
CA ARG A 21 3.20 14.82 -5.07
C ARG A 21 3.91 16.14 -5.32
N GLY A 22 5.16 16.24 -4.89
CA GLY A 22 6.00 17.40 -5.15
C GLY A 22 7.21 17.44 -4.24
N THR A 23 8.09 18.42 -4.49
CA THR A 23 9.28 18.67 -3.68
C THR A 23 9.19 20.08 -3.09
N LYS A 24 9.13 20.17 -1.77
CA LYS A 24 9.08 21.44 -1.03
C LYS A 24 9.87 21.32 0.27
N ASN A 25 10.64 22.34 0.59
CA ASN A 25 11.31 22.46 1.90
C ASN A 25 10.41 23.13 2.94
N ILE A 26 9.46 23.94 2.49
CA ILE A 26 8.53 24.70 3.32
C ILE A 26 7.11 24.49 2.80
N PHE A 27 6.21 24.18 3.69
CA PHE A 27 4.79 24.02 3.43
C PHE A 27 4.04 25.18 4.04
N THR A 28 3.43 26.01 3.20
CA THR A 28 2.67 27.20 3.63
C THR A 28 1.18 26.94 3.51
N CYS A 29 0.46 27.14 4.61
CA CYS A 29 -0.99 27.02 4.64
C CYS A 29 -1.63 28.09 3.73
N PRO A 30 -2.50 27.73 2.79
CA PRO A 30 -3.08 28.70 1.84
C PRO A 30 -4.06 29.68 2.50
N PHE A 31 -4.50 29.40 3.75
CA PHE A 31 -5.51 30.21 4.41
C PHE A 31 -4.90 31.45 5.10
N HIS A 32 -3.96 31.25 6.05
CA HIS A 32 -3.35 32.34 6.79
C HIS A 32 -1.82 32.33 6.77
N HIS A 33 -1.23 31.57 5.84
CA HIS A 33 0.20 31.50 5.56
C HIS A 33 1.08 31.07 6.75
N TRP A 34 0.51 30.33 7.71
CA TRP A 34 1.37 29.62 8.66
C TRP A 34 2.24 28.65 7.89
N SER A 35 3.56 28.71 8.12
CA SER A 35 4.52 27.94 7.34
C SER A 35 5.25 26.93 8.20
N TYR A 36 5.42 25.74 7.65
CA TYR A 36 6.01 24.58 8.32
C TYR A 36 7.20 24.07 7.51
N ALA A 37 8.26 23.65 8.20
CA ALA A 37 9.36 22.93 7.58
C ALA A 37 8.89 21.52 7.11
N ASN A 38 9.68 20.88 6.27
CA ASN A 38 9.46 19.49 5.87
C ASN A 38 9.63 18.48 7.03
N THR A 39 10.21 18.92 8.14
CA THR A 39 10.26 18.19 9.43
C THR A 39 8.98 18.33 10.26
N GLY A 40 8.02 19.16 9.81
CA GLY A 40 6.77 19.45 10.51
C GLY A 40 6.82 20.62 11.48
N ASN A 41 8.01 21.18 11.78
CA ASN A 41 8.15 22.28 12.71
C ASN A 41 7.48 23.56 12.17
N LEU A 42 6.80 24.30 13.04
CA LEU A 42 6.25 25.62 12.70
C LEU A 42 7.39 26.63 12.59
N LEU A 43 7.51 27.26 11.42
CA LEU A 43 8.53 28.27 11.13
C LEU A 43 8.02 29.69 11.36
N THR A 44 6.91 30.05 10.73
CA THR A 44 6.40 31.43 10.74
C THR A 44 4.89 31.48 10.97
N ILE A 45 4.50 32.52 11.69
CA ILE A 45 3.12 32.97 11.87
C ILE A 45 3.09 34.43 11.40
N PRO A 46 2.37 34.75 10.32
CA PRO A 46 2.16 36.15 9.91
C PRO A 46 1.45 36.93 11.01
N ASN A 47 1.89 38.17 11.26
CA ASN A 47 1.36 39.03 12.33
C ASN A 47 1.32 38.30 13.70
N ASN A 48 2.44 37.69 14.09
CA ASN A 48 2.54 36.88 15.30
C ASN A 48 2.14 37.66 16.57
N ASP A 49 2.33 38.97 16.57
CA ASP A 49 1.93 39.90 17.61
C ASP A 49 0.41 39.89 17.92
N HIS A 50 -0.41 39.50 16.93
CA HIS A 50 -1.86 39.33 17.11
C HIS A 50 -2.25 38.10 17.94
N PHE A 51 -1.32 37.16 18.15
CA PHE A 51 -1.59 35.87 18.78
C PHE A 51 -1.04 35.81 20.23
N GLY A 52 -0.36 36.87 20.70
CA GLY A 52 0.36 36.83 21.98
C GLY A 52 1.58 35.89 21.92
N ASP A 53 1.98 35.36 23.07
CA ASP A 53 3.11 34.42 23.16
C ASP A 53 2.72 33.04 22.69
N VAL A 54 3.03 32.71 21.42
CA VAL A 54 2.82 31.38 20.87
C VAL A 54 4.12 30.57 20.94
N ASP A 55 4.11 29.51 21.71
CA ASP A 55 5.20 28.52 21.68
C ASP A 55 5.17 27.73 20.38
N LYS A 56 5.99 28.13 19.41
CA LYS A 56 6.09 27.50 18.11
C LYS A 56 6.55 26.04 18.21
N SER A 57 7.27 25.64 19.26
CA SER A 57 7.73 24.27 19.44
C SER A 57 6.56 23.29 19.62
N CYS A 58 5.45 23.76 20.20
CA CYS A 58 4.23 22.98 20.42
C CYS A 58 3.23 23.05 19.25
N MET A 59 3.47 23.93 18.25
CA MET A 59 2.54 24.22 17.16
C MET A 59 2.98 23.66 15.81
N GLY A 60 3.90 22.68 15.81
CA GLY A 60 4.25 21.91 14.61
C GLY A 60 3.09 21.05 14.11
N LEU A 61 3.18 20.58 12.87
CA LEU A 61 2.23 19.62 12.30
C LEU A 61 2.15 18.37 13.20
N VAL A 62 0.95 17.81 13.36
CA VAL A 62 0.76 16.61 14.18
C VAL A 62 1.46 15.44 13.50
N LYS A 63 2.52 14.95 14.15
CA LYS A 63 3.29 13.81 13.65
C LYS A 63 2.52 12.51 13.89
N LEU A 64 2.56 11.63 12.91
CA LEU A 64 2.01 10.27 12.99
C LEU A 64 3.13 9.25 13.14
N PRO A 65 2.92 8.17 13.91
CA PRO A 65 3.84 7.04 13.89
C PRO A 65 4.00 6.51 12.47
N ALA A 66 5.23 6.45 12.00
CA ALA A 66 5.56 5.98 10.65
C ALA A 66 6.89 5.26 10.64
N VAL A 67 6.94 4.16 9.92
CA VAL A 67 8.15 3.35 9.72
C VAL A 67 8.19 2.81 8.30
N GLU A 68 9.37 2.74 7.72
CA GLU A 68 9.61 1.97 6.50
C GLU A 68 10.06 0.57 6.92
N LYS A 69 9.37 -0.45 6.39
CA LYS A 69 9.75 -1.84 6.59
C LYS A 69 9.41 -2.67 5.36
N SER A 70 10.36 -3.47 4.91
CA SER A 70 10.25 -4.36 3.74
C SER A 70 9.81 -3.61 2.46
N GLY A 71 10.28 -2.36 2.26
CA GLY A 71 9.93 -1.54 1.09
C GLY A 71 8.55 -0.89 1.15
N LEU A 72 7.82 -1.04 2.25
CA LEU A 72 6.51 -0.44 2.47
C LEU A 72 6.59 0.65 3.56
N LEU A 73 5.85 1.74 3.34
CA LEU A 73 5.65 2.78 4.34
C LEU A 73 4.40 2.47 5.16
N TRP A 74 4.59 2.22 6.44
CA TRP A 74 3.54 1.97 7.42
C TRP A 74 3.27 3.23 8.21
N VAL A 75 1.99 3.61 8.34
CA VAL A 75 1.57 4.81 9.05
C VAL A 75 0.37 4.49 9.94
N HIS A 76 0.45 4.84 11.22
CA HIS A 76 -0.69 4.72 12.11
C HIS A 76 -1.47 6.06 12.16
N PRO A 77 -2.80 6.06 11.93
CA PRO A 77 -3.58 7.31 11.86
C PRO A 77 -3.78 8.01 13.21
N ASN A 78 -3.62 7.30 14.33
CA ASN A 78 -3.67 7.90 15.66
C ASN A 78 -2.26 8.33 16.09
N PRO A 79 -2.04 9.64 16.34
CA PRO A 79 -0.72 10.16 16.73
C PRO A 79 -0.22 9.67 18.10
N GLN A 80 -1.11 9.14 18.94
CA GLN A 80 -0.79 8.61 20.27
C GLN A 80 -0.51 7.10 20.26
N ALA A 81 -0.69 6.41 19.13
CA ALA A 81 -0.47 4.98 19.05
C ALA A 81 1.02 4.63 18.93
N SER A 82 1.37 3.43 19.36
CA SER A 82 2.61 2.76 18.95
C SER A 82 2.41 2.12 17.57
N LEU A 83 3.47 1.98 16.82
CA LEU A 83 3.48 1.26 15.54
C LEU A 83 4.66 0.27 15.57
N ASP A 84 4.35 -0.95 15.90
CA ASP A 84 5.23 -2.10 15.74
C ASP A 84 4.74 -2.93 14.55
N VAL A 85 5.50 -2.90 13.46
CA VAL A 85 5.13 -3.59 12.22
C VAL A 85 5.42 -5.08 12.31
N ASP A 86 6.38 -5.50 13.12
CA ASP A 86 6.65 -6.92 13.34
C ASP A 86 5.51 -7.59 14.11
N GLU A 87 5.06 -6.94 15.18
CA GLU A 87 3.88 -7.40 15.92
C GLU A 87 2.62 -7.40 15.03
N LEU A 88 2.45 -6.35 14.19
CA LEU A 88 1.31 -6.23 13.28
C LEU A 88 1.26 -7.38 12.27
N LEU A 89 2.39 -7.70 11.65
CA LEU A 89 2.49 -8.70 10.58
C LEU A 89 2.63 -10.13 11.12
N GLY A 90 3.10 -10.30 12.37
CA GLY A 90 3.40 -11.61 12.91
C GLY A 90 4.38 -12.39 12.03
N PRO A 91 4.11 -13.67 11.71
CA PRO A 91 5.02 -14.48 10.87
C PRO A 91 5.32 -13.90 9.48
N LEU A 92 4.44 -13.07 8.93
CA LEU A 92 4.67 -12.40 7.64
C LEU A 92 5.84 -11.40 7.69
N ALA A 93 6.21 -10.91 8.87
CA ALA A 93 7.33 -9.99 9.04
C ALA A 93 8.68 -10.62 8.66
N GLU A 94 8.83 -11.94 8.84
CA GLU A 94 10.02 -12.69 8.44
C GLU A 94 10.02 -13.02 6.94
N GLU A 95 8.85 -13.15 6.33
CA GLU A 95 8.70 -13.52 4.93
C GLU A 95 8.91 -12.33 3.99
N PHE A 96 8.35 -11.17 4.30
CA PHE A 96 8.32 -10.00 3.42
C PHE A 96 9.69 -9.48 2.97
N PRO A 97 10.75 -9.49 3.79
CA PRO A 97 12.09 -9.10 3.33
C PRO A 97 12.60 -9.92 2.14
N SER A 98 12.15 -11.19 2.00
CA SER A 98 12.58 -12.09 0.92
C SER A 98 12.17 -11.64 -0.48
N PHE A 99 11.15 -10.78 -0.58
CA PHE A 99 10.64 -10.28 -1.87
C PHE A 99 11.46 -9.10 -2.42
N GLY A 100 12.30 -8.46 -1.59
CA GLY A 100 13.13 -7.36 -2.04
C GLY A 100 12.35 -6.11 -2.51
N MET A 101 11.13 -5.89 -2.01
CA MET A 101 10.27 -4.77 -2.45
C MET A 101 10.93 -3.39 -2.35
N HIS A 102 11.91 -3.23 -1.46
CA HIS A 102 12.66 -1.98 -1.29
C HIS A 102 13.56 -1.62 -2.47
N THR A 103 13.87 -2.57 -3.35
CA THR A 103 14.67 -2.35 -4.57
C THR A 103 13.81 -2.16 -5.81
N GLN A 104 12.53 -2.50 -5.75
CA GLN A 104 11.62 -2.40 -6.88
C GLN A 104 11.29 -0.94 -7.22
N VAL A 105 11.14 -0.65 -8.50
CA VAL A 105 10.83 0.68 -9.01
C VAL A 105 9.37 0.79 -9.43
N SER A 106 8.76 1.96 -9.25
CA SER A 106 7.38 2.20 -9.65
C SER A 106 7.26 2.32 -11.16
N VAL A 107 6.47 1.46 -11.78
CA VAL A 107 6.21 1.47 -13.23
C VAL A 107 4.83 2.01 -13.59
N GLY A 108 3.97 2.26 -12.61
CA GLY A 108 2.67 2.88 -12.87
C GLY A 108 1.70 2.77 -11.72
N GLN A 109 0.58 3.46 -11.88
CA GLN A 109 -0.57 3.36 -10.98
C GLN A 109 -1.87 3.61 -11.73
N THR A 110 -2.96 3.04 -11.19
CA THR A 110 -4.31 3.29 -11.69
C THR A 110 -5.29 3.42 -10.54
N THR A 111 -6.41 4.08 -10.79
CA THR A 111 -7.51 4.20 -9.83
C THR A 111 -8.80 3.74 -10.49
N ILE A 112 -9.55 2.90 -9.79
CA ILE A 112 -10.82 2.34 -10.24
C ILE A 112 -11.90 2.73 -9.24
N GLU A 113 -12.96 3.36 -9.72
CA GLU A 113 -14.14 3.69 -8.93
C GLU A 113 -15.30 2.77 -9.33
N LYS A 114 -16.01 2.22 -8.34
CA LYS A 114 -17.11 1.29 -8.55
C LYS A 114 -18.30 1.57 -7.63
N ASN A 115 -19.51 1.38 -8.16
CA ASN A 115 -20.74 1.36 -7.38
C ASN A 115 -20.86 0.03 -6.61
N LEU A 116 -19.92 -0.19 -5.72
CA LEU A 116 -19.78 -1.39 -4.93
C LEU A 116 -19.17 -1.01 -3.58
N ASN A 117 -19.72 -1.49 -2.50
CA ASN A 117 -19.14 -1.29 -1.17
C ASN A 117 -17.70 -1.82 -1.12
N TRP A 118 -16.82 -1.07 -0.50
CA TRP A 118 -15.38 -1.40 -0.47
C TRP A 118 -15.07 -2.78 0.16
N LYS A 119 -15.92 -3.27 1.08
CA LYS A 119 -15.76 -4.61 1.66
C LYS A 119 -16.03 -5.69 0.63
N PHE A 120 -17.09 -5.56 -0.16
CA PHE A 120 -17.35 -6.49 -1.27
C PHE A 120 -16.27 -6.40 -2.35
N ALA A 121 -15.78 -5.19 -2.67
CA ALA A 121 -14.65 -5.04 -3.57
C ALA A 121 -13.41 -5.76 -3.04
N ASN A 122 -13.20 -5.73 -1.73
CA ASN A 122 -12.10 -6.43 -1.06
C ASN A 122 -12.29 -7.96 -1.09
N ASP A 123 -13.51 -8.43 -0.84
CA ASP A 123 -13.86 -9.86 -0.80
C ASP A 123 -13.64 -10.55 -2.15
N THR A 124 -13.75 -9.82 -3.29
CA THR A 124 -13.49 -10.40 -4.62
C THR A 124 -12.05 -10.89 -4.80
N PHE A 125 -11.12 -10.42 -3.97
CA PHE A 125 -9.73 -10.90 -3.96
C PHE A 125 -9.53 -12.11 -3.04
N GLY A 126 -10.52 -12.49 -2.25
CA GLY A 126 -10.43 -13.58 -1.28
C GLY A 126 -10.65 -14.98 -1.87
N GLU A 127 -10.94 -15.10 -3.18
CA GLU A 127 -11.22 -16.38 -3.82
C GLU A 127 -10.79 -16.39 -5.30
N THR A 128 -10.70 -17.59 -5.87
CA THR A 128 -10.30 -17.79 -7.27
C THR A 128 -11.41 -18.44 -8.11
N TYR A 129 -12.56 -18.71 -7.51
CA TYR A 129 -13.67 -19.44 -8.14
C TYR A 129 -14.20 -18.72 -9.39
N HIS A 130 -14.19 -17.40 -9.40
CA HIS A 130 -14.62 -16.59 -10.54
C HIS A 130 -13.62 -16.59 -11.71
N PHE A 131 -12.38 -17.07 -11.55
CA PHE A 131 -11.34 -17.04 -12.60
C PHE A 131 -11.79 -17.75 -13.88
N GLY A 132 -12.42 -18.91 -13.74
CA GLY A 132 -12.86 -19.69 -14.89
C GLY A 132 -14.05 -19.09 -15.67
N LYS A 133 -14.72 -18.06 -15.14
CA LYS A 133 -15.87 -17.41 -15.78
C LYS A 133 -15.59 -15.94 -16.07
N LEU A 134 -15.38 -15.13 -15.03
CA LEU A 134 -15.18 -13.69 -15.16
C LEU A 134 -13.84 -13.38 -15.85
N HIS A 135 -12.79 -14.08 -15.48
CA HIS A 135 -11.42 -13.91 -16.00
C HIS A 135 -11.00 -15.04 -16.95
N LYS A 136 -11.95 -15.68 -17.65
CA LYS A 136 -11.69 -16.85 -18.50
C LYS A 136 -10.60 -16.64 -19.56
N ASP A 137 -10.50 -15.42 -20.09
CA ASP A 137 -9.57 -15.06 -21.17
C ASP A 137 -8.25 -14.44 -20.65
N THR A 138 -8.13 -14.23 -19.35
CA THR A 138 -6.95 -13.67 -18.66
C THR A 138 -6.45 -14.62 -17.57
N LEU A 139 -6.76 -14.38 -16.30
CA LEU A 139 -6.28 -15.19 -15.16
C LEU A 139 -6.70 -16.66 -15.26
N GLY A 140 -7.90 -16.96 -15.77
CA GLY A 140 -8.38 -18.34 -15.95
C GLY A 140 -7.59 -19.18 -16.95
N ARG A 141 -6.83 -18.54 -17.87
CA ARG A 141 -5.86 -19.23 -18.74
C ARG A 141 -4.55 -19.55 -18.05
N LEU A 142 -4.20 -18.77 -17.05
CA LEU A 142 -2.91 -18.85 -16.36
C LEU A 142 -2.98 -19.68 -15.08
N TYR A 143 -4.08 -19.57 -14.34
CA TYR A 143 -4.21 -20.12 -12.99
C TYR A 143 -5.37 -21.11 -12.89
N TYR A 144 -5.26 -22.01 -11.91
CA TYR A 144 -6.34 -22.88 -11.49
C TYR A 144 -7.27 -22.14 -10.52
N GLY A 145 -8.58 -22.12 -10.83
CA GLY A 145 -9.58 -21.48 -9.96
C GLY A 145 -10.17 -22.39 -8.88
N ASN A 146 -9.68 -23.63 -8.75
CA ASN A 146 -10.25 -24.65 -7.88
C ASN A 146 -9.24 -25.32 -6.93
N ASN A 147 -8.02 -24.75 -6.80
CA ASN A 147 -6.99 -25.24 -5.90
C ASN A 147 -6.43 -24.09 -5.05
N LEU A 148 -7.19 -23.65 -4.09
CA LEU A 148 -6.82 -22.57 -3.18
C LEU A 148 -6.30 -23.18 -1.87
N HIS A 149 -5.08 -22.80 -1.50
CA HIS A 149 -4.55 -22.99 -0.16
C HIS A 149 -4.64 -21.68 0.61
N PHE A 150 -5.23 -21.71 1.80
CA PHE A 150 -5.50 -20.53 2.62
C PHE A 150 -4.80 -20.65 3.96
N GLU A 151 -4.16 -19.55 4.41
CA GLU A 151 -3.48 -19.47 5.70
C GLU A 151 -3.85 -18.16 6.41
N GLU A 152 -4.02 -18.24 7.71
CA GLU A 152 -4.37 -17.11 8.58
C GLU A 152 -3.17 -16.65 9.42
N PHE A 153 -2.99 -15.34 9.52
CA PHE A 153 -1.96 -14.67 10.31
C PHE A 153 -2.62 -13.56 11.15
N GLY A 154 -3.32 -13.95 12.20
CA GLY A 154 -4.11 -13.03 13.01
C GLY A 154 -5.23 -12.34 12.21
N ARG A 155 -5.07 -11.06 11.90
CA ARG A 155 -6.02 -10.31 11.05
C ARG A 155 -5.72 -10.40 9.57
N HIS A 156 -4.54 -10.87 9.24
CA HIS A 156 -4.07 -11.00 7.87
C HIS A 156 -4.31 -12.42 7.39
N HIS A 157 -4.32 -12.58 6.08
CA HIS A 157 -4.31 -13.92 5.51
C HIS A 157 -3.55 -13.93 4.18
N ARG A 158 -3.17 -15.11 3.77
CA ARG A 158 -2.56 -15.38 2.49
C ARG A 158 -3.35 -16.47 1.80
N PHE A 159 -3.53 -16.36 0.50
CA PHE A 159 -3.87 -17.52 -0.29
C PHE A 159 -2.83 -17.79 -1.37
N VAL A 160 -2.71 -19.06 -1.71
CA VAL A 160 -1.85 -19.57 -2.77
C VAL A 160 -2.69 -20.41 -3.71
N THR A 161 -2.56 -20.16 -5.02
CA THR A 161 -3.14 -21.00 -6.06
C THR A 161 -2.08 -21.37 -7.10
N ALA A 162 -2.22 -22.51 -7.76
CA ALA A 162 -1.27 -22.95 -8.76
C ALA A 162 -1.55 -22.27 -10.11
N ASN A 163 -0.48 -21.92 -10.82
CA ASN A 163 -0.55 -21.66 -12.24
C ASN A 163 -0.45 -22.98 -13.04
N ARG A 164 -0.76 -22.93 -14.34
CA ARG A 164 -0.77 -24.13 -15.20
C ARG A 164 0.61 -24.72 -15.49
N GLY A 165 1.69 -23.99 -15.19
CA GLY A 165 3.05 -24.52 -15.24
C GLY A 165 3.32 -25.66 -14.25
N ILE A 166 2.46 -25.80 -13.22
CA ILE A 166 2.58 -26.88 -12.25
C ILE A 166 2.43 -28.27 -12.89
N ASP A 167 1.69 -28.39 -13.99
CA ASP A 167 1.51 -29.65 -14.68
C ASP A 167 2.82 -30.16 -15.31
N ALA A 168 3.61 -29.24 -15.88
CA ALA A 168 4.94 -29.56 -16.39
C ALA A 168 5.92 -29.86 -15.24
N MET A 169 5.90 -29.06 -14.15
CA MET A 169 6.76 -29.26 -13.01
C MET A 169 6.54 -30.64 -12.35
N ARG A 170 5.30 -31.12 -12.27
CA ARG A 170 4.95 -32.44 -11.71
C ARG A 170 5.55 -33.61 -12.46
N THR A 171 6.03 -33.42 -13.68
CA THR A 171 6.72 -34.46 -14.44
C THR A 171 8.21 -34.54 -14.13
N LEU A 172 8.75 -33.59 -13.38
CA LEU A 172 10.14 -33.54 -12.94
C LEU A 172 10.33 -34.27 -11.62
N PRO A 173 11.56 -34.72 -11.29
CA PRO A 173 11.90 -35.14 -9.94
C PRO A 173 11.61 -34.03 -8.90
N GLU A 174 11.17 -34.41 -7.71
CA GLU A 174 10.84 -33.43 -6.64
C GLU A 174 12.00 -32.48 -6.29
N SER A 175 13.25 -32.95 -6.42
CA SER A 175 14.46 -32.14 -6.20
C SER A 175 14.62 -30.98 -7.19
N GLU A 176 13.90 -31.01 -8.32
CA GLU A 176 13.93 -29.98 -9.36
C GLU A 176 12.70 -29.05 -9.31
N TRP A 177 11.81 -29.27 -8.33
CA TRP A 177 10.60 -28.45 -8.21
C TRP A 177 10.93 -27.04 -7.71
N ASP A 178 10.44 -26.05 -8.44
CA ASP A 178 10.44 -24.64 -8.03
C ASP A 178 8.97 -24.20 -7.87
N ILE A 179 8.44 -24.42 -6.67
CA ILE A 179 7.04 -24.10 -6.34
C ILE A 179 6.74 -22.62 -6.58
N GLY A 180 7.69 -21.73 -6.29
CA GLY A 180 7.51 -20.29 -6.48
C GLY A 180 7.19 -19.89 -7.92
N LYS A 181 7.75 -20.60 -8.91
CA LYS A 181 7.43 -20.38 -10.33
C LYS A 181 6.05 -20.86 -10.74
N CYS A 182 5.48 -21.78 -9.99
CA CYS A 182 4.20 -22.42 -10.31
C CYS A 182 3.04 -21.98 -9.43
N THR A 183 3.23 -20.92 -8.65
CA THR A 183 2.21 -20.39 -7.75
C THR A 183 1.94 -18.91 -7.96
N PHE A 184 0.72 -18.53 -7.62
CA PHE A 184 0.29 -17.15 -7.43
C PHE A 184 -0.03 -16.97 -5.95
N VAL A 185 0.55 -15.94 -5.35
CA VAL A 185 0.39 -15.66 -3.92
C VAL A 185 -0.23 -14.27 -3.76
N LEU A 186 -1.28 -14.20 -2.97
CA LEU A 186 -1.91 -12.94 -2.58
C LEU A 186 -2.01 -12.85 -1.07
N TYR A 187 -1.55 -11.73 -0.52
CA TYR A 187 -1.67 -11.39 0.88
C TYR A 187 -2.78 -10.36 1.07
N HIS A 188 -3.70 -10.67 1.97
CA HIS A 188 -4.63 -9.68 2.49
C HIS A 188 -4.08 -9.08 3.78
N LEU A 189 -3.69 -7.82 3.73
CA LEU A 189 -3.28 -7.06 4.90
C LEU A 189 -4.47 -6.23 5.38
N PHE A 190 -5.03 -6.67 6.50
CA PHE A 190 -6.19 -6.02 7.10
C PHE A 190 -5.93 -4.53 7.35
N PRO A 191 -6.90 -3.63 7.08
CA PRO A 191 -8.29 -3.96 6.70
C PRO A 191 -8.56 -3.98 5.19
N ASN A 192 -7.67 -3.47 4.33
CA ASN A 192 -8.07 -3.08 2.97
C ASN A 192 -6.96 -3.11 1.94
N VAL A 193 -5.88 -3.82 2.22
CA VAL A 193 -4.73 -3.94 1.31
C VAL A 193 -4.63 -5.35 0.79
N GLN A 194 -4.55 -5.49 -0.54
CA GLN A 194 -4.18 -6.72 -1.21
C GLN A 194 -2.78 -6.54 -1.79
N LEU A 195 -1.90 -7.46 -1.50
CA LEU A 195 -0.51 -7.44 -1.95
C LEU A 195 -0.21 -8.72 -2.73
N ILE A 196 0.09 -8.56 -4.01
CA ILE A 196 0.58 -9.62 -4.86
C ILE A 196 2.05 -9.33 -5.08
N THR A 197 2.94 -10.17 -4.57
CA THR A 197 4.37 -9.86 -4.58
C THR A 197 5.23 -11.08 -4.87
N SER A 198 6.34 -10.83 -5.51
CA SER A 198 7.43 -11.74 -5.80
C SER A 198 8.74 -10.96 -5.85
N LYS A 199 9.87 -11.63 -6.09
CA LYS A 199 11.15 -10.95 -6.34
C LYS A 199 11.11 -10.10 -7.62
N ALA A 200 10.29 -10.48 -8.59
CA ALA A 200 10.19 -9.82 -9.89
C ALA A 200 9.29 -8.58 -9.87
N SER A 201 8.20 -8.63 -9.10
CA SER A 201 7.18 -7.59 -9.15
C SER A 201 6.32 -7.54 -7.90
N THR A 202 5.76 -6.36 -7.64
CA THR A 202 4.75 -6.14 -6.60
C THR A 202 3.58 -5.35 -7.18
N THR A 203 2.37 -5.87 -6.96
CA THR A 203 1.12 -5.12 -7.17
C THR A 203 0.51 -4.82 -5.81
N LEU A 204 0.47 -3.53 -5.46
CA LEU A 204 -0.11 -3.04 -4.22
C LEU A 204 -1.50 -2.47 -4.50
N ILE A 205 -2.54 -3.13 -3.99
CA ILE A 205 -3.94 -2.77 -4.18
C ILE A 205 -4.49 -2.27 -2.85
N ARG A 206 -5.01 -1.04 -2.82
CA ARG A 206 -5.59 -0.41 -1.64
C ARG A 206 -7.03 -0.02 -1.94
N ILE A 207 -7.97 -0.57 -1.18
CA ILE A 207 -9.40 -0.44 -1.42
C ILE A 207 -10.03 0.40 -0.31
N TYR A 208 -10.66 1.50 -0.68
CA TYR A 208 -11.25 2.46 0.25
C TYR A 208 -12.74 2.66 -0.02
N PRO A 209 -13.54 3.01 0.99
CA PRO A 209 -14.85 3.59 0.72
C PRO A 209 -14.69 4.92 -0.01
N SER A 210 -15.63 5.26 -0.88
CA SER A 210 -15.73 6.62 -1.42
C SER A 210 -16.00 7.61 -0.29
N LYS A 211 -15.47 8.82 -0.42
CA LYS A 211 -15.69 9.88 0.57
C LYS A 211 -17.16 10.34 0.62
N GLU A 212 -17.83 10.28 -0.51
CA GLU A 212 -19.20 10.82 -0.68
C GLU A 212 -20.25 9.76 -0.39
N ASN A 213 -19.98 8.50 -0.72
CA ASN A 213 -20.94 7.42 -0.58
C ASN A 213 -20.22 6.11 -0.16
N PRO A 214 -20.44 5.61 1.07
CA PRO A 214 -19.81 4.35 1.51
C PRO A 214 -20.32 3.10 0.77
N GLY A 215 -21.40 3.21 -0.01
CA GLY A 215 -21.84 2.17 -0.96
C GLY A 215 -20.99 2.09 -2.23
N GLN A 216 -20.04 3.02 -2.40
CA GLN A 216 -19.08 3.06 -3.50
C GLN A 216 -17.67 2.81 -2.99
N SER A 217 -16.79 2.33 -3.86
CA SER A 217 -15.38 2.09 -3.54
C SER A 217 -14.44 2.77 -4.51
N VAL A 218 -13.26 3.11 -3.98
CA VAL A 218 -12.10 3.62 -4.72
C VAL A 218 -10.96 2.64 -4.52
N THR A 219 -10.56 1.95 -5.56
CA THR A 219 -9.42 1.02 -5.56
C THR A 219 -8.22 1.69 -6.22
N ARG A 220 -7.11 1.80 -5.47
CA ARG A 220 -5.84 2.32 -5.99
C ARG A 220 -4.87 1.17 -6.16
N ILE A 221 -4.38 0.99 -7.37
CA ILE A 221 -3.44 -0.06 -7.73
C ILE A 221 -2.13 0.59 -8.12
N SER A 222 -1.04 0.14 -7.51
CA SER A 222 0.32 0.59 -7.83
C SER A 222 1.14 -0.61 -8.24
N PHE A 223 1.94 -0.46 -9.29
CA PHE A 223 2.78 -1.50 -9.87
C PHE A 223 4.25 -1.16 -9.66
N TYR A 224 4.99 -2.14 -9.22
CA TYR A 224 6.43 -2.04 -8.98
C TYR A 224 7.11 -3.27 -9.59
N TYR A 225 8.23 -3.06 -10.26
CA TYR A 225 9.01 -4.14 -10.88
C TYR A 225 10.45 -4.08 -10.37
N ALA A 226 11.11 -5.22 -10.33
CA ALA A 226 12.54 -5.26 -10.19
C ALA A 226 13.19 -4.44 -11.32
N PRO A 227 14.30 -3.70 -11.07
CA PRO A 227 14.88 -2.78 -12.03
C PRO A 227 15.13 -3.42 -13.41
N GLU A 228 15.68 -4.62 -13.44
CA GLU A 228 15.96 -5.38 -14.66
C GLU A 228 14.69 -5.67 -15.51
N ILE A 229 13.56 -5.90 -14.85
CA ILE A 229 12.28 -6.13 -15.54
C ILE A 229 11.63 -4.83 -16.00
N ALA A 230 11.82 -3.76 -15.23
CA ALA A 230 11.30 -2.43 -15.59
C ALA A 230 12.00 -1.89 -16.85
N GLU A 231 13.32 -2.08 -16.98
CA GLU A 231 14.08 -1.69 -18.17
C GLU A 231 13.62 -2.43 -19.43
N GLU A 232 13.36 -3.75 -19.34
CA GLU A 232 12.82 -4.53 -20.46
C GLU A 232 11.41 -4.08 -20.86
N ALA A 233 10.60 -3.60 -19.92
CA ALA A 233 9.23 -3.15 -20.19
C ALA A 233 9.16 -1.77 -20.88
N ASP A 234 10.12 -0.90 -20.66
CA ASP A 234 10.21 0.42 -21.32
C ASP A 234 10.69 0.32 -22.78
N ASP A 235 11.29 -0.80 -23.17
CA ASP A 235 11.76 -1.08 -24.55
C ASP A 235 10.67 -1.70 -25.46
N LEU A 236 9.45 -1.97 -24.95
CA LEU A 236 8.31 -2.54 -25.67
C LEU A 236 7.21 -1.50 -25.95
#